data_5770a9c033f9a969a6e8fc883c4d8d0b
#
_entry.id   5770a9c033f9a969a6e8fc883c4d8d0b
#
_cell.length_a   1.000
_cell.length_b   1.000
_cell.length_c   1.000
_cell.angle_alpha   90.00
_cell.angle_beta   90.00
_cell.angle_gamma   90.00
#
_symmetry.space_group_name_H-M   'P 1'
#
loop_
_entity.id
_entity.type
_entity.pdbx_description
1 polymer ?
#
loop_
_entity_poly.entity_id
_entity_poly.type
_entity_poly.pdbx_seq_one_letter_code
_entity_poly.pdbx_strand_id
1 'polypeptide(L)'
;MTLIVGRAVAGVGAAGIFSGALTILAYSVPLSKRPLYTGAIGSMYGLASISGPLMGGAFTDRVTWRWCFYINLPIGAVTIFGIAFFFPDPPRQNTAEGLTLREKIVRFDPVGTIVFMPAVICLLLALQWGGTTYPWGNWRVILLFCMAGVLLLIFLFVQYRQQDHATVPPRIFLKRTVWSASFFIFALGGAFLGSVYYLPIWFQAVKDASAVGSGIMNLPMLVSVIVASVIAGAAVTFWGYYTPFIILCSVLSAIGYGLTTLWEPDTGSAAWIGYQIIIGAGIGIGFQQPLMAVQTVLEIADVPTGTSLVVFSQTLGGALFVAVAQTVFSNGLVSYVAKYVPQIENPASILAVGATSIQEDLPAEVLPGVIQAFNDSLTDTFVVFAALAAASIIGALVVEWKSVKGKPMEMHAA
;
A
#
# COMPACT_ATOMS: atom_id res chain seq x y z
N MET A 1 -16.79 8.97 16.13
CA MET A 1 -16.52 7.64 16.73
C MET A 1 -17.05 6.49 15.87
N THR A 2 -18.34 6.44 15.51
CA THR A 2 -18.96 5.35 14.73
C THR A 2 -18.24 5.08 13.40
N LEU A 3 -17.86 6.12 12.65
CA LEU A 3 -17.14 5.97 11.38
C LEU A 3 -15.75 5.32 11.59
N ILE A 4 -15.02 5.71 12.63
CA ILE A 4 -13.68 5.16 12.93
C ILE A 4 -13.79 3.67 13.23
N VAL A 5 -14.72 3.28 14.12
CA VAL A 5 -14.94 1.87 14.45
C VAL A 5 -15.41 1.07 13.23
N GLY A 6 -16.35 1.64 12.44
CA GLY A 6 -16.81 1.01 11.20
C GLY A 6 -15.69 0.76 10.19
N ARG A 7 -14.77 1.71 10.02
CA ARG A 7 -13.59 1.55 9.17
C ARG A 7 -12.60 0.50 9.70
N ALA A 8 -12.42 0.41 11.02
CA ALA A 8 -11.58 -0.63 11.62
C ALA A 8 -12.16 -2.03 11.35
N VAL A 9 -13.47 -2.23 11.55
CA VAL A 9 -14.15 -3.49 11.24
C VAL A 9 -14.06 -3.83 9.75
N ALA A 10 -14.29 -2.84 8.87
CA ALA A 10 -14.16 -3.02 7.42
C ALA A 10 -12.72 -3.40 7.02
N GLY A 11 -11.71 -2.84 7.70
CA GLY A 11 -10.31 -3.18 7.47
C GLY A 11 -9.97 -4.64 7.80
N VAL A 12 -10.50 -5.16 8.92
CA VAL A 12 -10.37 -6.59 9.27
C VAL A 12 -11.00 -7.47 8.21
N GLY A 13 -12.21 -7.11 7.72
CA GLY A 13 -12.88 -7.83 6.63
C GLY A 13 -12.08 -7.80 5.32
N ALA A 14 -11.57 -6.63 4.94
CA ALA A 14 -10.76 -6.46 3.73
C ALA A 14 -9.48 -7.30 3.75
N ALA A 15 -8.79 -7.36 4.90
CA ALA A 15 -7.60 -8.19 5.08
C ALA A 15 -7.93 -9.69 4.86
N GLY A 16 -9.06 -10.16 5.41
CA GLY A 16 -9.54 -11.53 5.22
C GLY A 16 -9.89 -11.85 3.76
N ILE A 17 -10.57 -10.94 3.07
CA ILE A 17 -10.94 -11.11 1.65
C ILE A 17 -9.69 -11.20 0.77
N PHE A 18 -8.74 -10.27 0.93
CA PHE A 18 -7.55 -10.22 0.08
C PHE A 18 -6.63 -11.43 0.31
N SER A 19 -6.33 -11.73 1.58
CA SER A 19 -5.53 -12.91 1.95
C SER A 19 -6.20 -14.22 1.54
N GLY A 20 -7.53 -14.33 1.76
CA GLY A 20 -8.33 -15.49 1.36
C GLY A 20 -8.33 -15.70 -0.16
N ALA A 21 -8.51 -14.64 -0.94
CA ALA A 21 -8.50 -14.73 -2.41
C ALA A 21 -7.15 -15.26 -2.94
N LEU A 22 -6.03 -14.76 -2.40
CA LEU A 22 -4.70 -15.23 -2.77
C LEU A 22 -4.44 -16.69 -2.33
N THR A 23 -4.99 -17.09 -1.18
CA THR A 23 -4.92 -18.47 -0.70
C THR A 23 -5.72 -19.40 -1.61
N ILE A 24 -6.97 -19.04 -1.94
CA ILE A 24 -7.80 -19.79 -2.89
C ILE A 24 -7.07 -19.95 -4.23
N LEU A 25 -6.51 -18.87 -4.76
CA LEU A 25 -5.71 -18.91 -5.99
C LEU A 25 -4.55 -19.91 -5.89
N ALA A 26 -3.85 -19.92 -4.76
CA ALA A 26 -2.72 -20.81 -4.54
C ALA A 26 -3.12 -22.30 -4.52
N TYR A 27 -4.31 -22.63 -4.04
CA TYR A 27 -4.82 -24.01 -4.06
C TYR A 27 -5.52 -24.41 -5.37
N SER A 28 -6.10 -23.44 -6.10
CA SER A 28 -6.91 -23.72 -7.30
C SER A 28 -6.10 -23.69 -8.60
N VAL A 29 -4.93 -23.02 -8.62
CA VAL A 29 -4.18 -22.78 -9.86
C VAL A 29 -2.75 -23.32 -9.75
N PRO A 30 -2.25 -24.07 -10.77
CA PRO A 30 -0.87 -24.52 -10.82
C PRO A 30 0.13 -23.35 -10.73
N LEU A 31 1.25 -23.54 -10.05
CA LEU A 31 2.25 -22.50 -9.81
C LEU A 31 2.68 -21.77 -11.10
N SER A 32 2.83 -22.52 -12.20
CA SER A 32 3.22 -21.98 -13.53
C SER A 32 2.21 -20.98 -14.12
N LYS A 33 0.93 -21.07 -13.78
CA LYS A 33 -0.14 -20.19 -14.28
C LYS A 33 -0.51 -19.07 -13.28
N ARG A 34 -0.10 -19.17 -12.03
CA ARG A 34 -0.41 -18.17 -10.98
C ARG A 34 0.04 -16.75 -11.33
N PRO A 35 1.18 -16.51 -12.01
CA PRO A 35 1.59 -15.14 -12.35
C PRO A 35 0.57 -14.41 -13.23
N LEU A 36 -0.09 -15.11 -14.16
CA LEU A 36 -1.15 -14.52 -14.98
C LEU A 36 -2.36 -14.10 -14.15
N TYR A 37 -2.81 -14.96 -13.22
CA TYR A 37 -3.97 -14.67 -12.37
C TYR A 37 -3.66 -13.58 -11.33
N THR A 38 -2.46 -13.56 -10.77
CA THR A 38 -2.04 -12.47 -9.86
C THR A 38 -1.87 -11.15 -10.60
N GLY A 39 -1.44 -11.17 -11.85
CA GLY A 39 -1.46 -10.00 -12.73
C GLY A 39 -2.88 -9.46 -12.95
N ALA A 40 -3.87 -10.36 -13.16
CA ALA A 40 -5.27 -9.98 -13.25
C ALA A 40 -5.80 -9.37 -11.93
N ILE A 41 -5.44 -9.92 -10.78
CA ILE A 41 -5.79 -9.33 -9.46
C ILE A 41 -5.17 -7.93 -9.32
N GLY A 42 -3.92 -7.76 -9.72
CA GLY A 42 -3.25 -6.44 -9.75
C GLY A 42 -3.97 -5.44 -10.65
N SER A 43 -4.48 -5.89 -11.80
CA SER A 43 -5.29 -5.06 -12.69
C SER A 43 -6.60 -4.60 -12.06
N MET A 44 -7.27 -5.47 -11.30
CA MET A 44 -8.48 -5.10 -10.54
C MET A 44 -8.20 -4.04 -9.49
N TYR A 45 -7.03 -4.08 -8.87
CA TYR A 45 -6.59 -3.02 -7.93
C TYR A 45 -6.47 -1.67 -8.64
N GLY A 46 -5.87 -1.65 -9.83
CA GLY A 46 -5.80 -0.45 -10.67
C GLY A 46 -7.18 0.06 -11.09
N LEU A 47 -8.09 -0.82 -11.53
CA LEU A 47 -9.46 -0.46 -11.88
C LEU A 47 -10.23 0.12 -10.70
N ALA A 48 -10.08 -0.47 -9.50
CA ALA A 48 -10.69 0.03 -8.29
C ALA A 48 -10.16 1.42 -7.89
N SER A 49 -8.87 1.66 -8.09
CA SER A 49 -8.23 2.96 -7.84
C SER A 49 -8.74 4.07 -8.78
N ILE A 50 -9.15 3.71 -10.01
CA ILE A 50 -9.78 4.63 -10.96
C ILE A 50 -11.25 4.89 -10.57
N SER A 51 -12.01 3.81 -10.33
CA SER A 51 -13.44 3.92 -10.06
C SER A 51 -13.74 4.56 -8.70
N GLY A 52 -12.84 4.40 -7.71
CA GLY A 52 -13.02 4.92 -6.36
C GLY A 52 -13.30 6.42 -6.31
N PRO A 53 -12.40 7.30 -6.78
CA PRO A 53 -12.62 8.74 -6.80
C PRO A 53 -13.82 9.16 -7.66
N LEU A 54 -14.02 8.54 -8.82
CA LEU A 54 -15.14 8.86 -9.72
C LEU A 54 -16.49 8.54 -9.08
N MET A 55 -16.64 7.33 -8.53
CA MET A 55 -17.86 6.91 -7.84
C MET A 55 -18.04 7.66 -6.52
N GLY A 56 -16.95 7.88 -5.78
CA GLY A 56 -16.96 8.62 -4.53
C GLY A 56 -17.44 10.06 -4.72
N GLY A 57 -16.89 10.76 -5.72
CA GLY A 57 -17.32 12.09 -6.10
C GLY A 57 -18.80 12.12 -6.53
N ALA A 58 -19.19 11.23 -7.45
CA ALA A 58 -20.57 11.15 -7.92
C ALA A 58 -21.59 10.87 -6.80
N PHE A 59 -21.25 10.00 -5.85
CA PHE A 59 -22.12 9.72 -4.71
C PHE A 59 -22.19 10.89 -3.73
N THR A 60 -21.08 11.56 -3.49
CA THR A 60 -21.02 12.71 -2.57
C THR A 60 -21.78 13.90 -3.13
N ASP A 61 -21.65 14.16 -4.43
CA ASP A 61 -22.27 15.34 -5.08
C ASP A 61 -23.76 15.14 -5.37
N ARG A 62 -24.18 13.92 -5.75
CA ARG A 62 -25.53 13.67 -6.29
C ARG A 62 -26.46 12.89 -5.36
N VAL A 63 -25.93 12.16 -4.37
CA VAL A 63 -26.73 11.33 -3.48
C VAL A 63 -26.38 11.60 -2.02
N THR A 64 -25.47 10.82 -1.44
CA THR A 64 -24.88 11.04 -0.13
C THR A 64 -23.54 10.28 -0.04
N TRP A 65 -22.59 10.81 0.75
CA TRP A 65 -21.29 10.15 1.01
C TRP A 65 -21.43 8.74 1.62
N ARG A 66 -22.59 8.42 2.24
CA ARG A 66 -22.87 7.09 2.83
C ARG A 66 -22.90 6.00 1.79
N TRP A 67 -23.24 6.32 0.53
CA TRP A 67 -23.25 5.35 -0.56
C TRP A 67 -21.84 4.85 -0.92
N CYS A 68 -20.79 5.60 -0.63
CA CYS A 68 -19.42 5.12 -0.77
C CYS A 68 -19.15 3.85 0.07
N PHE A 69 -19.94 3.63 1.12
CA PHE A 69 -19.87 2.43 1.97
C PHE A 69 -20.95 1.41 1.61
N TYR A 70 -22.15 1.84 1.35
CA TYR A 70 -23.31 0.95 1.07
C TYR A 70 -23.14 0.17 -0.22
N ILE A 71 -22.43 0.69 -1.23
CA ILE A 71 -22.15 -0.01 -2.49
C ILE A 71 -21.41 -1.34 -2.29
N ASN A 72 -20.66 -1.46 -1.20
CA ASN A 72 -19.95 -2.70 -0.87
C ASN A 72 -20.91 -3.84 -0.46
N LEU A 73 -22.11 -3.53 0.03
CA LEU A 73 -23.06 -4.56 0.49
C LEU A 73 -23.59 -5.41 -0.65
N PRO A 74 -24.17 -4.85 -1.76
CA PRO A 74 -24.62 -5.66 -2.87
C PRO A 74 -23.48 -6.40 -3.57
N ILE A 75 -22.30 -5.77 -3.74
CA ILE A 75 -21.15 -6.43 -4.37
C ILE A 75 -20.66 -7.59 -3.48
N GLY A 76 -20.57 -7.37 -2.17
CA GLY A 76 -20.22 -8.40 -1.19
C GLY A 76 -21.22 -9.55 -1.16
N ALA A 77 -22.54 -9.25 -1.23
CA ALA A 77 -23.58 -10.28 -1.26
C ALA A 77 -23.45 -11.19 -2.49
N VAL A 78 -23.21 -10.62 -3.68
CA VAL A 78 -22.97 -11.40 -4.91
C VAL A 78 -21.74 -12.30 -4.76
N THR A 79 -20.66 -11.78 -4.17
CA THR A 79 -19.42 -12.55 -3.95
C THR A 79 -19.64 -13.69 -2.94
N ILE A 80 -20.33 -13.42 -1.82
CA ILE A 80 -20.67 -14.45 -0.82
C ILE A 80 -21.53 -15.55 -1.46
N PHE A 81 -22.55 -15.17 -2.23
CA PHE A 81 -23.40 -16.12 -2.94
C PHE A 81 -22.57 -16.97 -3.92
N GLY A 82 -21.69 -16.32 -4.72
CA GLY A 82 -20.82 -17.03 -5.66
C GLY A 82 -19.93 -18.06 -4.99
N ILE A 83 -19.26 -17.67 -3.87
CA ILE A 83 -18.40 -18.58 -3.13
C ILE A 83 -19.21 -19.71 -2.48
N ALA A 84 -20.32 -19.40 -1.82
CA ALA A 84 -21.12 -20.38 -1.10
C ALA A 84 -21.73 -21.47 -2.00
N PHE A 85 -22.10 -21.12 -3.25
CA PHE A 85 -22.79 -22.06 -4.15
C PHE A 85 -21.89 -22.69 -5.21
N PHE A 86 -20.80 -22.03 -5.60
CA PHE A 86 -19.98 -22.48 -6.73
C PHE A 86 -18.56 -22.91 -6.33
N PHE A 87 -18.10 -22.59 -5.09
CA PHE A 87 -16.76 -22.97 -4.65
C PHE A 87 -16.82 -24.30 -3.88
N PRO A 88 -16.24 -25.40 -4.41
CA PRO A 88 -16.13 -26.63 -3.66
C PRO A 88 -15.15 -26.44 -2.50
N ASP A 89 -15.49 -26.97 -1.33
CA ASP A 89 -14.57 -26.96 -0.17
C ASP A 89 -13.24 -27.63 -0.59
N PRO A 90 -12.10 -26.93 -0.46
CA PRO A 90 -10.81 -27.57 -0.71
C PRO A 90 -10.62 -28.71 0.31
N PRO A 91 -9.95 -29.80 -0.09
CA PRO A 91 -9.69 -30.91 0.83
C PRO A 91 -8.99 -30.36 2.08
N ARG A 92 -9.68 -30.45 3.21
CA ARG A 92 -9.15 -30.01 4.51
C ARG A 92 -7.96 -30.92 4.83
N GLN A 93 -6.76 -30.37 4.85
CA GLN A 93 -5.68 -31.06 5.52
C GLN A 93 -6.12 -31.20 6.98
N ASN A 94 -6.26 -32.44 7.45
CA ASN A 94 -6.81 -32.84 8.77
C ASN A 94 -5.98 -32.33 10.00
N THR A 95 -5.17 -31.30 9.83
CA THR A 95 -4.35 -30.68 10.89
C THR A 95 -5.18 -29.97 11.97
N ALA A 96 -6.47 -29.77 11.76
CA ALA A 96 -7.37 -29.07 12.70
C ALA A 96 -8.47 -29.97 13.31
N GLU A 97 -8.59 -31.25 12.90
CA GLU A 97 -9.51 -32.19 13.52
C GLU A 97 -8.96 -32.63 14.86
N GLY A 98 -9.72 -32.37 15.92
CA GLY A 98 -9.35 -32.71 17.32
C GLY A 98 -8.77 -31.54 18.13
N LEU A 99 -8.52 -30.39 17.55
CA LEU A 99 -8.04 -29.24 18.32
C LEU A 99 -9.16 -28.60 19.14
N THR A 100 -8.87 -28.40 20.44
CA THR A 100 -9.74 -27.62 21.32
C THR A 100 -9.85 -26.16 20.88
N LEU A 101 -10.94 -25.48 21.26
CA LEU A 101 -11.11 -24.03 20.96
C LEU A 101 -9.92 -23.20 21.44
N ARG A 102 -9.34 -23.56 22.58
CA ARG A 102 -8.15 -22.89 23.15
C ARG A 102 -6.94 -23.02 22.22
N GLU A 103 -6.67 -24.21 21.70
CA GLU A 103 -5.56 -24.44 20.75
C GLU A 103 -5.76 -23.70 19.44
N LYS A 104 -7.02 -23.62 18.95
CA LYS A 104 -7.36 -22.81 17.78
C LYS A 104 -7.08 -21.33 18.02
N ILE A 105 -7.48 -20.79 19.18
CA ILE A 105 -7.24 -19.39 19.54
C ILE A 105 -5.73 -19.10 19.69
N VAL A 106 -4.97 -20.00 20.30
CA VAL A 106 -3.52 -19.82 20.47
C VAL A 106 -2.80 -19.75 19.12
N ARG A 107 -3.29 -20.47 18.10
CA ARG A 107 -2.73 -20.43 16.73
C ARG A 107 -2.93 -19.08 16.02
N PHE A 108 -3.84 -18.23 16.48
CA PHE A 108 -4.01 -16.86 15.95
C PHE A 108 -3.05 -15.83 16.56
N ASP A 109 -2.17 -16.26 17.47
CA ASP A 109 -1.25 -15.37 18.18
C ASP A 109 -1.94 -14.13 18.76
N PRO A 110 -2.91 -14.28 19.66
CA PRO A 110 -3.62 -13.13 20.22
C PRO A 110 -2.68 -12.21 21.01
N VAL A 111 -1.63 -12.75 21.62
CA VAL A 111 -0.66 -11.97 22.39
C VAL A 111 0.16 -11.07 21.47
N GLY A 112 0.72 -11.65 20.38
CA GLY A 112 1.45 -10.86 19.38
C GLY A 112 0.58 -9.77 18.77
N THR A 113 -0.68 -10.09 18.40
CA THR A 113 -1.62 -9.12 17.82
C THR A 113 -1.96 -7.98 18.78
N ILE A 114 -2.28 -8.29 20.07
CA ILE A 114 -2.62 -7.29 21.09
C ILE A 114 -1.43 -6.36 21.39
N VAL A 115 -0.20 -6.83 21.27
CA VAL A 115 1.00 -6.00 21.46
C VAL A 115 1.33 -5.20 20.20
N PHE A 116 1.21 -5.81 19.03
CA PHE A 116 1.60 -5.19 17.75
C PHE A 116 0.66 -4.04 17.33
N MET A 117 -0.66 -4.22 17.45
CA MET A 117 -1.61 -3.18 17.05
C MET A 117 -1.39 -1.85 17.79
N PRO A 118 -1.29 -1.79 19.13
CA PRO A 118 -0.95 -0.55 19.81
C PRO A 118 0.42 0.01 19.43
N ALA A 119 1.43 -0.83 19.16
CA ALA A 119 2.73 -0.38 18.69
C ALA A 119 2.63 0.43 17.39
N VAL A 120 1.91 -0.11 16.42
CA VAL A 120 1.68 0.58 15.12
C VAL A 120 0.83 1.82 15.32
N ILE A 121 -0.24 1.77 16.12
CA ILE A 121 -1.10 2.92 16.40
C ILE A 121 -0.27 4.06 17.05
N CYS A 122 0.53 3.75 18.05
CA CYS A 122 1.39 4.75 18.70
C CYS A 122 2.39 5.37 17.71
N LEU A 123 2.99 4.55 16.84
CA LEU A 123 3.91 5.02 15.82
C LEU A 123 3.22 5.97 14.82
N LEU A 124 2.07 5.58 14.30
CA LEU A 124 1.31 6.40 13.35
C LEU A 124 0.81 7.70 13.97
N LEU A 125 0.32 7.65 15.23
CA LEU A 125 -0.10 8.86 15.95
C LEU A 125 1.08 9.79 16.24
N ALA A 126 2.25 9.24 16.60
CA ALA A 126 3.45 10.03 16.83
C ALA A 126 3.88 10.79 15.57
N LEU A 127 3.84 10.12 14.41
CA LEU A 127 4.13 10.74 13.11
C LEU A 127 3.07 11.78 12.73
N GLN A 128 1.78 11.49 12.95
CA GLN A 128 0.68 12.39 12.58
C GLN A 128 0.65 13.66 13.44
N TRP A 129 0.97 13.57 14.74
CA TRP A 129 0.94 14.71 15.66
C TRP A 129 2.26 15.50 15.68
N GLY A 130 3.38 14.84 15.34
CA GLY A 130 4.72 15.44 15.35
C GLY A 130 4.87 16.56 14.33
N GLY A 131 5.23 17.75 14.78
CA GLY A 131 5.43 18.93 13.94
C GLY A 131 4.14 19.60 13.44
N THR A 132 2.97 18.98 13.62
CA THR A 132 1.68 19.55 13.23
C THR A 132 0.84 19.98 14.43
N THR A 133 0.36 19.02 15.23
CA THR A 133 -0.47 19.29 16.43
C THR A 133 0.40 19.64 17.62
N TYR A 134 1.57 18.99 17.75
CA TYR A 134 2.53 19.22 18.83
C TYR A 134 3.94 19.34 18.28
N PRO A 135 4.80 20.23 18.84
CA PRO A 135 6.23 20.25 18.51
C PRO A 135 6.86 18.87 18.74
N TRP A 136 7.85 18.50 17.95
CA TRP A 136 8.56 17.23 18.06
C TRP A 136 9.13 16.93 19.44
N GLY A 137 9.58 17.98 20.19
CA GLY A 137 10.05 17.87 21.56
C GLY A 137 8.97 17.73 22.62
N ASN A 138 7.68 17.70 22.25
CA ASN A 138 6.59 17.55 23.21
C ASN A 138 6.60 16.14 23.81
N TRP A 139 6.43 16.07 25.13
CA TRP A 139 6.44 14.80 25.86
C TRP A 139 5.44 13.77 25.33
N ARG A 140 4.32 14.18 24.76
CA ARG A 140 3.29 13.28 24.16
C ARG A 140 3.82 12.57 22.93
N VAL A 141 4.52 13.28 22.04
CA VAL A 141 5.11 12.72 20.83
C VAL A 141 6.24 11.76 21.21
N ILE A 142 7.11 12.19 22.14
CA ILE A 142 8.21 11.36 22.64
C ILE A 142 7.66 10.08 23.31
N LEU A 143 6.63 10.21 24.16
CA LEU A 143 5.98 9.07 24.81
C LEU A 143 5.43 8.06 23.79
N LEU A 144 4.76 8.54 22.75
CA LEU A 144 4.22 7.67 21.70
C LEU A 144 5.34 6.92 20.94
N PHE A 145 6.46 7.58 20.62
CA PHE A 145 7.60 6.89 20.00
C PHE A 145 8.24 5.88 20.95
N CYS A 146 8.41 6.22 22.22
CA CYS A 146 8.95 5.29 23.22
C CYS A 146 8.02 4.07 23.40
N MET A 147 6.70 4.31 23.51
CA MET A 147 5.71 3.22 23.60
C MET A 147 5.74 2.33 22.35
N ALA A 148 5.76 2.93 21.15
CA ALA A 148 5.87 2.18 19.91
C ALA A 148 7.13 1.32 19.89
N GLY A 149 8.28 1.86 20.26
CA GLY A 149 9.55 1.13 20.32
C GLY A 149 9.53 -0.02 21.33
N VAL A 150 9.08 0.24 22.57
CA VAL A 150 8.98 -0.78 23.61
C VAL A 150 8.01 -1.90 23.22
N LEU A 151 6.82 -1.56 22.73
CA LEU A 151 5.84 -2.55 22.29
C LEU A 151 6.34 -3.36 21.09
N LEU A 152 7.08 -2.75 20.16
CA LEU A 152 7.71 -3.45 19.05
C LEU A 152 8.77 -4.46 19.54
N LEU A 153 9.60 -4.08 20.51
CA LEU A 153 10.57 -5.00 21.11
C LEU A 153 9.88 -6.16 21.83
N ILE A 154 8.80 -5.89 22.58
CA ILE A 154 7.99 -6.93 23.22
C ILE A 154 7.38 -7.85 22.15
N PHE A 155 6.85 -7.29 21.06
CA PHE A 155 6.33 -8.07 19.93
C PHE A 155 7.40 -9.00 19.36
N LEU A 156 8.59 -8.50 19.05
CA LEU A 156 9.70 -9.33 18.54
C LEU A 156 10.07 -10.45 19.51
N PHE A 157 10.09 -10.16 20.81
CA PHE A 157 10.34 -11.17 21.83
C PHE A 157 9.23 -12.23 21.88
N VAL A 158 7.96 -11.84 21.77
CA VAL A 158 6.83 -12.75 21.71
C VAL A 158 6.91 -13.65 20.47
N GLN A 159 7.21 -13.06 19.28
CA GLN A 159 7.38 -13.82 18.05
C GLN A 159 8.51 -14.85 18.16
N TYR A 160 9.64 -14.45 18.75
CA TYR A 160 10.77 -15.36 18.98
C TYR A 160 10.39 -16.51 19.93
N ARG A 161 9.55 -16.28 20.94
CA ARG A 161 9.10 -17.31 21.90
C ARG A 161 8.04 -18.25 21.31
N GLN A 162 7.14 -17.74 20.50
CA GLN A 162 6.01 -18.53 19.96
C GLN A 162 6.39 -19.37 18.74
N GLN A 163 7.50 -19.08 18.06
CA GLN A 163 8.04 -19.83 16.93
C GLN A 163 6.99 -20.07 15.82
N ASP A 164 6.54 -21.32 15.62
CA ASP A 164 5.59 -21.70 14.57
C ASP A 164 4.16 -21.20 14.80
N HIS A 165 3.82 -20.80 16.04
CA HIS A 165 2.51 -20.22 16.38
C HIS A 165 2.50 -18.68 16.31
N ALA A 166 3.63 -18.06 15.98
CA ALA A 166 3.77 -16.64 15.86
C ALA A 166 3.01 -16.08 14.65
N THR A 167 2.56 -14.83 14.72
CA THR A 167 1.99 -14.09 13.57
C THR A 167 3.01 -13.98 12.44
N VAL A 168 4.30 -13.80 12.80
CA VAL A 168 5.45 -13.75 11.89
C VAL A 168 6.39 -14.89 12.27
N PRO A 169 6.15 -16.14 11.82
CA PRO A 169 6.99 -17.28 12.22
C PRO A 169 8.43 -17.08 11.78
N PRO A 170 9.41 -17.05 12.70
CA PRO A 170 10.82 -16.81 12.35
C PRO A 170 11.36 -17.82 11.33
N ARG A 171 10.94 -19.06 11.39
CA ARG A 171 11.30 -20.13 10.45
C ARG A 171 10.96 -19.77 8.99
N ILE A 172 9.81 -19.13 8.79
CA ILE A 172 9.35 -18.74 7.46
C ILE A 172 9.96 -17.38 7.07
N PHE A 173 9.91 -16.40 7.98
CA PHE A 173 10.37 -15.03 7.70
C PHE A 173 11.86 -14.95 7.41
N LEU A 174 12.69 -15.74 8.11
CA LEU A 174 14.15 -15.74 7.91
C LEU A 174 14.61 -16.43 6.60
N LYS A 175 13.71 -17.10 5.86
CA LYS A 175 14.06 -17.60 4.52
C LYS A 175 14.41 -16.41 3.62
N ARG A 176 15.55 -16.51 2.93
CA ARG A 176 16.12 -15.42 2.11
C ARG A 176 15.11 -14.72 1.20
N THR A 177 14.32 -15.49 0.47
CA THR A 177 13.31 -14.93 -0.44
C THR A 177 12.14 -14.27 0.30
N VAL A 178 11.75 -14.79 1.48
CA VAL A 178 10.58 -14.25 2.21
C VAL A 178 10.87 -12.87 2.78
N TRP A 179 11.98 -12.71 3.53
CA TRP A 179 12.29 -11.40 4.09
C TRP A 179 12.65 -10.37 3.02
N SER A 180 13.35 -10.78 1.96
CA SER A 180 13.73 -9.86 0.88
C SER A 180 12.52 -9.42 0.04
N ALA A 181 11.58 -10.34 -0.24
CA ALA A 181 10.31 -10.01 -0.87
C ALA A 181 9.43 -9.11 0.01
N SER A 182 9.41 -9.37 1.33
CA SER A 182 8.69 -8.55 2.30
C SER A 182 9.28 -7.15 2.40
N PHE A 183 10.61 -7.01 2.43
CA PHE A 183 11.27 -5.71 2.41
C PHE A 183 11.03 -4.93 1.11
N PHE A 184 11.14 -5.61 -0.04
CA PHE A 184 10.85 -5.01 -1.34
C PHE A 184 9.44 -4.43 -1.38
N ILE A 185 8.43 -5.23 -1.02
CA ILE A 185 7.04 -4.78 -1.12
C ILE A 185 6.67 -3.78 -0.03
N PHE A 186 7.33 -3.81 1.13
CA PHE A 186 7.19 -2.81 2.17
C PHE A 186 7.60 -1.42 1.67
N ALA A 187 8.77 -1.33 1.05
CA ALA A 187 9.27 -0.07 0.49
C ALA A 187 8.44 0.39 -0.71
N LEU A 188 8.19 -0.51 -1.66
CA LEU A 188 7.42 -0.19 -2.87
C LEU A 188 5.95 0.10 -2.56
N GLY A 189 5.35 -0.61 -1.63
CA GLY A 189 3.98 -0.38 -1.14
C GLY A 189 3.82 1.00 -0.51
N GLY A 190 4.85 1.44 0.24
CA GLY A 190 4.92 2.80 0.78
C GLY A 190 4.94 3.87 -0.30
N ALA A 191 5.81 3.71 -1.30
CA ALA A 191 5.91 4.64 -2.43
C ALA A 191 4.61 4.68 -3.23
N PHE A 192 4.02 3.52 -3.54
CA PHE A 192 2.80 3.44 -4.35
C PHE A 192 1.59 4.04 -3.63
N LEU A 193 1.29 3.62 -2.40
CA LEU A 193 0.16 4.16 -1.65
C LEU A 193 0.34 5.65 -1.35
N GLY A 194 1.55 6.08 -1.03
CA GLY A 194 1.85 7.50 -0.87
C GLY A 194 1.55 8.28 -2.16
N SER A 195 1.99 7.80 -3.31
CA SER A 195 1.74 8.48 -4.58
C SER A 195 0.25 8.55 -4.95
N VAL A 196 -0.52 7.50 -4.67
CA VAL A 196 -1.98 7.50 -4.88
C VAL A 196 -2.68 8.60 -4.08
N TYR A 197 -2.14 8.97 -2.90
CA TYR A 197 -2.66 10.06 -2.07
C TYR A 197 -2.17 11.45 -2.52
N TYR A 198 -0.87 11.59 -2.80
CA TYR A 198 -0.25 12.92 -2.96
C TYR A 198 -0.22 13.44 -4.40
N LEU A 199 -0.28 12.57 -5.42
CA LEU A 199 -0.41 13.03 -6.81
C LEU A 199 -1.72 13.79 -7.07
N PRO A 200 -2.90 13.31 -6.62
CA PRO A 200 -4.13 14.09 -6.76
C PRO A 200 -4.07 15.44 -6.03
N ILE A 201 -3.41 15.53 -4.88
CA ILE A 201 -3.26 16.79 -4.13
C ILE A 201 -2.44 17.79 -4.95
N TRP A 202 -1.38 17.33 -5.64
CA TRP A 202 -0.60 18.20 -6.52
C TRP A 202 -1.44 18.75 -7.66
N PHE A 203 -2.26 17.93 -8.31
CA PHE A 203 -3.15 18.39 -9.38
C PHE A 203 -4.22 19.35 -8.85
N GLN A 204 -4.74 19.14 -7.66
CA GLN A 204 -5.72 20.04 -7.06
C GLN A 204 -5.10 21.38 -6.65
N ALA A 205 -4.01 21.36 -5.89
CA ALA A 205 -3.41 22.55 -5.33
C ALA A 205 -2.64 23.39 -6.38
N VAL A 206 -1.91 22.73 -7.29
CA VAL A 206 -0.98 23.39 -8.22
C VAL A 206 -1.62 23.64 -9.60
N LYS A 207 -2.45 22.70 -10.09
CA LYS A 207 -3.10 22.80 -11.42
C LYS A 207 -4.57 23.19 -11.37
N ASP A 208 -5.08 23.55 -10.19
CA ASP A 208 -6.50 23.96 -10.01
C ASP A 208 -7.50 22.91 -10.50
N ALA A 209 -7.15 21.64 -10.38
CA ALA A 209 -8.02 20.57 -10.83
C ALA A 209 -9.09 20.28 -9.75
N SER A 210 -10.33 20.10 -10.17
CA SER A 210 -11.38 19.59 -9.29
C SER A 210 -11.02 18.19 -8.75
N ALA A 211 -11.71 17.73 -7.72
CA ALA A 211 -11.50 16.38 -7.18
C ALA A 211 -11.66 15.29 -8.25
N VAL A 212 -12.65 15.41 -9.14
CA VAL A 212 -12.85 14.51 -10.28
C VAL A 212 -11.75 14.71 -11.32
N GLY A 213 -11.40 15.96 -11.63
CA GLY A 213 -10.34 16.32 -12.59
C GLY A 213 -8.99 15.74 -12.19
N SER A 214 -8.61 15.83 -10.91
CA SER A 214 -7.36 15.25 -10.38
C SER A 214 -7.35 13.72 -10.48
N GLY A 215 -8.49 13.07 -10.30
CA GLY A 215 -8.65 11.63 -10.55
C GLY A 215 -8.39 11.26 -12.01
N ILE A 216 -8.92 12.05 -12.95
CA ILE A 216 -8.69 11.88 -14.40
C ILE A 216 -7.22 12.10 -14.75
N MET A 217 -6.58 13.12 -14.18
CA MET A 217 -5.16 13.41 -14.39
C MET A 217 -4.24 12.32 -13.82
N ASN A 218 -4.74 11.48 -12.92
CA ASN A 218 -4.01 10.33 -12.37
C ASN A 218 -4.16 9.03 -13.21
N LEU A 219 -5.04 9.04 -14.24
CA LEU A 219 -5.26 7.88 -15.11
C LEU A 219 -4.01 7.35 -15.82
N PRO A 220 -3.06 8.18 -16.31
CA PRO A 220 -1.87 7.67 -16.98
C PRO A 220 -1.09 6.67 -16.10
N MET A 221 -0.92 6.96 -14.82
CA MET A 221 -0.26 6.06 -13.88
C MET A 221 -1.07 4.76 -13.69
N LEU A 222 -2.36 4.88 -13.41
CA LEU A 222 -3.21 3.72 -13.08
C LEU A 222 -3.42 2.79 -14.28
N VAL A 223 -3.65 3.34 -15.48
CA VAL A 223 -3.75 2.57 -16.72
C VAL A 223 -2.43 1.85 -17.01
N SER A 224 -1.31 2.53 -16.83
CA SER A 224 0.02 1.93 -17.01
C SER A 224 0.26 0.78 -16.03
N VAL A 225 -0.15 0.92 -14.76
CA VAL A 225 -0.11 -0.18 -13.76
C VAL A 225 -0.90 -1.39 -14.26
N ILE A 226 -2.12 -1.19 -14.75
CA ILE A 226 -3.00 -2.27 -15.23
C ILE A 226 -2.35 -3.00 -16.40
N VAL A 227 -1.96 -2.26 -17.44
CA VAL A 227 -1.38 -2.84 -18.65
C VAL A 227 -0.07 -3.56 -18.34
N ALA A 228 0.82 -2.93 -17.60
CA ALA A 228 2.11 -3.50 -17.23
C ALA A 228 1.97 -4.75 -16.33
N SER A 229 0.99 -4.78 -15.42
CA SER A 229 0.73 -5.94 -14.56
C SER A 229 0.27 -7.16 -15.35
N VAL A 230 -0.60 -6.98 -16.34
CA VAL A 230 -1.05 -8.08 -17.24
C VAL A 230 0.11 -8.57 -18.09
N ILE A 231 0.87 -7.67 -18.70
CA ILE A 231 2.03 -8.01 -19.52
C ILE A 231 3.08 -8.78 -18.70
N ALA A 232 3.41 -8.30 -17.50
CA ALA A 232 4.35 -8.96 -16.62
C ALA A 232 3.88 -10.34 -16.17
N GLY A 233 2.59 -10.48 -15.81
CA GLY A 233 1.99 -11.76 -15.45
C GLY A 233 2.10 -12.79 -16.60
N ALA A 234 1.78 -12.37 -17.82
CA ALA A 234 1.92 -13.21 -19.02
C ALA A 234 3.41 -13.56 -19.30
N ALA A 235 4.31 -12.57 -19.21
CA ALA A 235 5.73 -12.75 -19.46
C ALA A 235 6.38 -13.70 -18.42
N VAL A 236 6.05 -13.56 -17.12
CA VAL A 236 6.54 -14.50 -16.10
C VAL A 236 5.99 -15.91 -16.32
N THR A 237 4.74 -16.04 -16.73
CA THR A 237 4.15 -17.34 -17.08
C THR A 237 4.89 -17.97 -18.26
N PHE A 238 5.27 -17.17 -19.28
CA PHE A 238 5.96 -17.65 -20.48
C PHE A 238 7.45 -17.95 -20.21
N TRP A 239 8.18 -17.05 -19.57
CA TRP A 239 9.64 -17.22 -19.31
C TRP A 239 9.92 -18.06 -18.06
N GLY A 240 9.06 -17.99 -17.06
CA GLY A 240 9.19 -18.76 -15.82
C GLY A 240 10.00 -18.08 -14.73
N TYR A 241 10.51 -16.86 -14.90
CA TYR A 241 11.32 -16.14 -13.93
C TYR A 241 10.67 -14.84 -13.50
N TYR A 242 10.55 -14.60 -12.19
CA TYR A 242 9.98 -13.38 -11.60
C TYR A 242 11.05 -12.34 -11.24
N THR A 243 12.28 -12.75 -10.94
CA THR A 243 13.35 -11.88 -10.42
C THR A 243 13.70 -10.70 -11.33
N PRO A 244 13.84 -10.87 -12.69
CA PRO A 244 14.10 -9.75 -13.57
C PRO A 244 13.03 -8.65 -13.49
N PHE A 245 11.77 -9.05 -13.31
CA PHE A 245 10.65 -8.11 -13.21
C PHE A 245 10.64 -7.35 -11.88
N ILE A 246 11.06 -7.98 -10.78
CA ILE A 246 11.23 -7.32 -9.47
C ILE A 246 12.34 -6.25 -9.57
N ILE A 247 13.46 -6.56 -10.19
CA ILE A 247 14.59 -5.63 -10.38
C ILE A 247 14.16 -4.46 -11.29
N LEU A 248 13.55 -4.77 -12.45
CA LEU A 248 13.09 -3.77 -13.39
C LEU A 248 12.05 -2.83 -12.76
N CYS A 249 11.16 -3.36 -11.91
CA CYS A 249 10.21 -2.59 -11.13
C CYS A 249 10.90 -1.55 -10.25
N SER A 250 11.90 -1.94 -9.45
CA SER A 250 12.64 -1.00 -8.59
C SER A 250 13.29 0.12 -9.41
N VAL A 251 13.93 -0.24 -10.53
CA VAL A 251 14.63 0.73 -11.38
C VAL A 251 13.64 1.72 -12.01
N LEU A 252 12.60 1.22 -12.67
CA LEU A 252 11.63 2.09 -13.35
C LEU A 252 10.86 2.95 -12.36
N SER A 253 10.45 2.39 -11.22
CA SER A 253 9.75 3.16 -10.19
C SER A 253 10.63 4.24 -9.58
N ALA A 254 11.91 3.94 -9.30
CA ALA A 254 12.85 4.94 -8.78
C ALA A 254 13.09 6.07 -9.79
N ILE A 255 13.24 5.76 -11.08
CA ILE A 255 13.36 6.76 -12.14
C ILE A 255 12.06 7.59 -12.23
N GLY A 256 10.90 6.93 -12.28
CA GLY A 256 9.62 7.62 -12.42
C GLY A 256 9.34 8.57 -11.26
N TYR A 257 9.51 8.12 -10.01
CA TYR A 257 9.37 9.00 -8.83
C TYR A 257 10.46 10.07 -8.77
N GLY A 258 11.69 9.75 -9.17
CA GLY A 258 12.75 10.76 -9.28
C GLY A 258 12.42 11.87 -10.26
N LEU A 259 11.76 11.56 -11.37
CA LEU A 259 11.31 12.56 -12.33
C LEU A 259 10.18 13.46 -11.78
N THR A 260 9.30 12.94 -10.91
CA THR A 260 8.25 13.78 -10.29
C THR A 260 8.79 14.82 -9.32
N THR A 261 10.02 14.65 -8.80
CA THR A 261 10.66 15.68 -7.97
C THR A 261 11.08 16.91 -8.74
N LEU A 262 11.07 16.85 -10.08
CA LEU A 262 11.36 17.97 -10.99
C LEU A 262 10.11 18.75 -11.39
N TRP A 263 8.96 18.44 -10.82
CA TRP A 263 7.73 19.16 -11.15
C TRP A 263 7.74 20.58 -10.63
N GLU A 264 7.35 21.48 -11.50
CA GLU A 264 7.15 22.90 -11.23
C GLU A 264 5.69 23.31 -11.52
N PRO A 265 5.22 24.44 -11.02
CA PRO A 265 3.85 24.87 -11.26
C PRO A 265 3.49 25.00 -12.76
N ASP A 266 4.46 25.29 -13.61
CA ASP A 266 4.30 25.41 -15.06
C ASP A 266 4.50 24.09 -15.83
N THR A 267 4.87 22.97 -15.15
CA THR A 267 5.10 21.66 -15.79
C THR A 267 3.95 21.28 -16.74
N GLY A 268 4.28 21.10 -18.01
CA GLY A 268 3.31 20.81 -19.08
C GLY A 268 2.75 19.38 -19.01
N SER A 269 1.62 19.15 -19.71
CA SER A 269 0.91 17.87 -19.70
C SER A 269 1.75 16.70 -20.21
N ALA A 270 2.60 16.90 -21.21
CA ALA A 270 3.46 15.84 -21.73
C ALA A 270 4.43 15.28 -20.67
N ALA A 271 4.98 16.14 -19.81
CA ALA A 271 5.91 15.73 -18.76
C ALA A 271 5.20 14.95 -17.65
N TRP A 272 4.11 15.48 -17.06
CA TRP A 272 3.46 14.78 -15.96
C TRP A 272 2.75 13.48 -16.41
N ILE A 273 2.26 13.40 -17.67
CA ILE A 273 1.75 12.15 -18.25
C ILE A 273 2.89 11.14 -18.41
N GLY A 274 4.01 11.55 -19.02
CA GLY A 274 5.15 10.67 -19.28
C GLY A 274 5.73 10.07 -18.00
N TYR A 275 5.93 10.89 -16.97
CA TYR A 275 6.49 10.43 -15.70
C TYR A 275 5.54 9.49 -14.97
N GLN A 276 4.24 9.74 -15.00
CA GLN A 276 3.23 8.85 -14.46
C GLN A 276 3.20 7.48 -15.18
N ILE A 277 3.37 7.46 -16.50
CA ILE A 277 3.45 6.21 -17.27
C ILE A 277 4.66 5.39 -16.82
N ILE A 278 5.81 6.02 -16.60
CA ILE A 278 7.01 5.33 -16.12
C ILE A 278 6.79 4.74 -14.71
N ILE A 279 6.21 5.51 -13.79
CA ILE A 279 5.86 5.04 -12.45
C ILE A 279 4.92 3.84 -12.55
N GLY A 280 3.83 3.99 -13.31
CA GLY A 280 2.81 2.96 -13.45
C GLY A 280 3.36 1.68 -14.09
N ALA A 281 4.19 1.80 -15.12
CA ALA A 281 4.87 0.67 -15.72
C ALA A 281 5.79 -0.04 -14.72
N GLY A 282 6.61 0.71 -13.98
CA GLY A 282 7.47 0.17 -12.94
C GLY A 282 6.68 -0.62 -11.90
N ILE A 283 5.67 0.00 -11.29
CA ILE A 283 4.82 -0.63 -10.27
C ILE A 283 4.11 -1.86 -10.85
N GLY A 284 3.46 -1.75 -12.01
CA GLY A 284 2.70 -2.83 -12.62
C GLY A 284 3.53 -4.07 -12.91
N ILE A 285 4.77 -3.89 -13.37
CA ILE A 285 5.68 -5.00 -13.70
C ILE A 285 6.02 -5.86 -12.47
N GLY A 286 6.25 -5.26 -11.29
CA GLY A 286 6.84 -5.97 -10.17
C GLY A 286 6.01 -6.08 -8.90
N PHE A 287 4.90 -5.35 -8.77
CA PHE A 287 4.15 -5.26 -7.51
C PHE A 287 3.57 -6.59 -7.02
N GLN A 288 3.21 -7.48 -7.93
CA GLN A 288 2.67 -8.81 -7.61
C GLN A 288 3.75 -9.91 -7.57
N GLN A 289 4.96 -9.65 -8.03
CA GLN A 289 6.01 -10.66 -8.13
C GLN A 289 6.53 -11.20 -6.78
N PRO A 290 6.57 -10.42 -5.68
CA PRO A 290 6.89 -10.93 -4.34
C PRO A 290 6.02 -12.10 -3.89
N LEU A 291 4.73 -12.07 -4.23
CA LEU A 291 3.81 -13.17 -3.95
C LEU A 291 4.24 -14.44 -4.69
N MET A 292 4.61 -14.30 -5.97
CA MET A 292 5.10 -15.43 -6.77
C MET A 292 6.42 -15.97 -6.23
N ALA A 293 7.35 -15.10 -5.84
CA ALA A 293 8.63 -15.49 -5.27
C ALA A 293 8.44 -16.33 -4.01
N VAL A 294 7.61 -15.86 -3.08
CA VAL A 294 7.32 -16.55 -1.83
C VAL A 294 6.62 -17.89 -2.07
N GLN A 295 5.59 -17.93 -2.93
CA GLN A 295 4.88 -19.18 -3.27
C GLN A 295 5.76 -20.19 -4.01
N THR A 296 6.85 -19.75 -4.67
CA THR A 296 7.77 -20.64 -5.36
C THR A 296 8.76 -21.34 -4.42
N VAL A 297 9.17 -20.66 -3.34
CA VAL A 297 10.20 -21.18 -2.42
C VAL A 297 9.64 -21.90 -1.20
N LEU A 298 8.38 -21.64 -0.84
CA LEU A 298 7.72 -22.26 0.31
C LEU A 298 7.09 -23.60 -0.06
N GLU A 299 6.96 -24.47 0.94
CA GLU A 299 6.12 -25.65 0.91
C GLU A 299 4.64 -25.25 0.91
N ILE A 300 3.77 -26.07 0.34
CA ILE A 300 2.34 -25.75 0.18
C ILE A 300 1.68 -25.38 1.51
N ALA A 301 2.04 -26.05 2.60
CA ALA A 301 1.53 -25.77 3.94
C ALA A 301 1.90 -24.36 4.46
N ASP A 302 3.06 -23.83 4.07
CA ASP A 302 3.59 -22.53 4.50
C ASP A 302 3.16 -21.38 3.55
N VAL A 303 2.64 -21.68 2.36
CA VAL A 303 2.25 -20.68 1.34
C VAL A 303 1.24 -19.66 1.87
N PRO A 304 0.18 -20.02 2.59
CA PRO A 304 -0.76 -19.03 3.13
C PRO A 304 -0.08 -18.04 4.08
N THR A 305 0.78 -18.54 4.98
CA THR A 305 1.52 -17.71 5.93
C THR A 305 2.50 -16.77 5.21
N GLY A 306 3.29 -17.29 4.27
CA GLY A 306 4.23 -16.49 3.51
C GLY A 306 3.53 -15.43 2.63
N THR A 307 2.40 -15.77 2.02
CA THR A 307 1.57 -14.83 1.24
C THR A 307 1.03 -13.72 2.14
N SER A 308 0.54 -14.08 3.34
CA SER A 308 0.04 -13.10 4.32
C SER A 308 1.14 -12.16 4.81
N LEU A 309 2.38 -12.64 4.99
CA LEU A 309 3.53 -11.82 5.36
C LEU A 309 3.86 -10.76 4.29
N VAL A 310 3.79 -11.13 3.01
CA VAL A 310 3.99 -10.18 1.90
C VAL A 310 2.91 -9.11 1.90
N VAL A 311 1.64 -9.51 2.00
CA VAL A 311 0.49 -8.57 2.06
C VAL A 311 0.55 -7.68 3.29
N PHE A 312 0.90 -8.24 4.44
CA PHE A 312 1.12 -7.49 5.67
C PHE A 312 2.22 -6.44 5.51
N SER A 313 3.37 -6.82 4.95
CA SER A 313 4.49 -5.91 4.70
C SER A 313 4.11 -4.78 3.75
N GLN A 314 3.36 -5.09 2.68
CA GLN A 314 2.82 -4.10 1.73
C GLN A 314 1.93 -3.08 2.43
N THR A 315 0.97 -3.55 3.22
CA THR A 315 -0.01 -2.69 3.90
C THR A 315 0.63 -1.85 4.99
N LEU A 316 1.56 -2.45 5.75
CA LEU A 316 2.32 -1.76 6.80
C LEU A 316 3.20 -0.66 6.20
N GLY A 317 3.91 -0.97 5.11
CA GLY A 317 4.72 0.01 4.38
C GLY A 317 3.86 1.17 3.88
N GLY A 318 2.71 0.86 3.26
CA GLY A 318 1.77 1.87 2.82
C GLY A 318 1.28 2.77 3.94
N ALA A 319 0.80 2.21 5.04
CA ALA A 319 0.31 2.97 6.18
C ALA A 319 1.39 3.86 6.82
N LEU A 320 2.58 3.29 7.02
CA LEU A 320 3.70 4.01 7.63
C LEU A 320 4.18 5.17 6.75
N PHE A 321 4.41 4.91 5.46
CA PHE A 321 4.97 5.94 4.59
C PHE A 321 3.97 6.97 4.10
N VAL A 322 2.67 6.69 4.12
CA VAL A 322 1.64 7.74 4.01
C VAL A 322 1.70 8.68 5.22
N ALA A 323 1.90 8.17 6.44
CA ALA A 323 2.06 9.00 7.62
C ALA A 323 3.37 9.83 7.60
N VAL A 324 4.49 9.22 7.15
CA VAL A 324 5.75 9.94 6.93
C VAL A 324 5.57 11.04 5.87
N ALA A 325 4.94 10.73 4.75
CA ALA A 325 4.64 11.69 3.69
C ALA A 325 3.78 12.85 4.20
N GLN A 326 2.74 12.56 5.02
CA GLN A 326 1.93 13.60 5.67
C GLN A 326 2.79 14.53 6.52
N THR A 327 3.72 13.97 7.27
CA THR A 327 4.63 14.75 8.11
C THR A 327 5.56 15.64 7.29
N VAL A 328 6.19 15.08 6.25
CA VAL A 328 7.08 15.83 5.35
C VAL A 328 6.31 16.95 4.65
N PHE A 329 5.16 16.63 4.07
CA PHE A 329 4.29 17.59 3.41
C PHE A 329 3.86 18.72 4.34
N SER A 330 3.30 18.40 5.51
CA SER A 330 2.74 19.42 6.41
C SER A 330 3.81 20.35 6.99
N ASN A 331 4.95 19.79 7.42
CA ASN A 331 6.05 20.62 7.93
C ASN A 331 6.71 21.43 6.80
N GLY A 332 6.89 20.84 5.61
CA GLY A 332 7.37 21.53 4.43
C GLY A 332 6.47 22.69 4.05
N LEU A 333 5.16 22.45 3.96
CA LEU A 333 4.19 23.49 3.59
C LEU A 333 4.24 24.69 4.54
N VAL A 334 4.23 24.45 5.85
CA VAL A 334 4.35 25.53 6.86
C VAL A 334 5.64 26.32 6.67
N SER A 335 6.77 25.64 6.45
CA SER A 335 8.07 26.25 6.25
C SER A 335 8.14 27.09 4.96
N TYR A 336 7.64 26.55 3.84
CA TYR A 336 7.65 27.22 2.54
C TYR A 336 6.65 28.38 2.49
N VAL A 337 5.48 28.28 3.12
CA VAL A 337 4.53 29.40 3.25
C VAL A 337 5.17 30.54 4.04
N ALA A 338 5.83 30.26 5.17
CA ALA A 338 6.55 31.28 5.94
C ALA A 338 7.65 31.97 5.11
N LYS A 339 8.29 31.23 4.18
CA LYS A 339 9.37 31.74 3.32
C LYS A 339 8.85 32.56 2.15
N TYR A 340 7.81 32.08 1.45
CA TYR A 340 7.35 32.71 0.20
C TYR A 340 6.24 33.73 0.41
N VAL A 341 5.49 33.62 1.53
CA VAL A 341 4.34 34.48 1.84
C VAL A 341 4.44 34.97 3.28
N PRO A 342 5.47 35.79 3.64
CA PRO A 342 5.65 36.26 5.01
C PRO A 342 4.51 37.14 5.54
N GLN A 343 3.58 37.57 4.68
CA GLN A 343 2.39 38.33 5.07
C GLN A 343 1.37 37.47 5.83
N ILE A 344 1.44 36.15 5.74
CA ILE A 344 0.56 35.23 6.48
C ILE A 344 1.12 35.07 7.90
N GLU A 345 0.49 35.70 8.88
CA GLU A 345 0.92 35.68 10.29
C GLU A 345 0.98 34.25 10.86
N ASN A 346 0.06 33.37 10.44
CA ASN A 346 0.04 31.98 10.88
C ASN A 346 0.15 31.03 9.65
N PRO A 347 1.35 30.64 9.25
CA PRO A 347 1.52 29.71 8.10
C PRO A 347 0.81 28.36 8.27
N ALA A 348 0.62 27.91 9.51
CA ALA A 348 -0.09 26.66 9.77
C ALA A 348 -1.59 26.72 9.43
N SER A 349 -2.19 27.91 9.31
CA SER A 349 -3.59 28.05 8.90
C SER A 349 -3.84 27.53 7.48
N ILE A 350 -2.83 27.54 6.63
CA ILE A 350 -2.91 27.01 5.24
C ILE A 350 -3.17 25.49 5.21
N LEU A 351 -2.75 24.76 6.24
CA LEU A 351 -3.06 23.32 6.36
C LEU A 351 -4.57 23.05 6.51
N ALA A 352 -5.34 24.02 6.98
CA ALA A 352 -6.79 23.90 7.11
C ALA A 352 -7.54 24.28 5.84
N VAL A 353 -6.87 24.94 4.89
CA VAL A 353 -7.43 25.26 3.57
C VAL A 353 -7.36 23.99 2.72
N GLY A 354 -8.50 23.56 2.18
CA GLY A 354 -8.56 22.38 1.31
C GLY A 354 -7.76 22.62 0.01
N ALA A 355 -7.09 21.60 -0.50
CA ALA A 355 -6.30 21.71 -1.73
C ALA A 355 -7.13 22.19 -2.95
N THR A 356 -8.43 21.94 -2.95
CA THR A 356 -9.37 22.36 -4.01
C THR A 356 -9.90 23.78 -3.83
N SER A 357 -9.77 24.38 -2.65
CA SER A 357 -10.32 25.72 -2.36
C SER A 357 -9.25 26.81 -2.24
N ILE A 358 -7.99 26.50 -2.50
CA ILE A 358 -6.86 27.44 -2.39
C ILE A 358 -7.09 28.68 -3.23
N GLN A 359 -7.59 28.52 -4.46
CA GLN A 359 -7.78 29.64 -5.38
C GLN A 359 -9.02 30.48 -5.05
N GLU A 360 -10.02 29.89 -4.38
CA GLU A 360 -11.25 30.59 -3.99
C GLU A 360 -11.10 31.31 -2.65
N ASP A 361 -10.36 30.72 -1.70
CA ASP A 361 -10.29 31.18 -0.32
C ASP A 361 -9.15 32.18 -0.07
N LEU A 362 -8.15 32.28 -0.97
CA LEU A 362 -6.96 33.11 -0.77
C LEU A 362 -6.94 34.33 -1.66
N PRO A 363 -6.44 35.49 -1.15
CA PRO A 363 -6.24 36.71 -1.95
C PRO A 363 -5.26 36.46 -3.11
N ALA A 364 -5.54 37.09 -4.28
CA ALA A 364 -4.72 36.93 -5.48
C ALA A 364 -3.24 37.32 -5.29
N GLU A 365 -2.94 38.22 -4.33
CA GLU A 365 -1.58 38.68 -4.03
C GLU A 365 -0.71 37.57 -3.39
N VAL A 366 -1.29 36.68 -2.59
CA VAL A 366 -0.56 35.61 -1.88
C VAL A 366 -0.58 34.28 -2.64
N LEU A 367 -1.51 34.13 -3.57
CA LEU A 367 -1.78 32.89 -4.28
C LEU A 367 -0.55 32.29 -4.98
N PRO A 368 0.26 33.05 -5.76
CA PRO A 368 1.43 32.47 -6.42
C PRO A 368 2.45 31.89 -5.43
N GLY A 369 2.67 32.58 -4.30
CA GLY A 369 3.59 32.11 -3.26
C GLY A 369 3.08 30.86 -2.54
N VAL A 370 1.77 30.75 -2.32
CA VAL A 370 1.15 29.56 -1.72
C VAL A 370 1.20 28.37 -2.69
N ILE A 371 0.92 28.56 -3.98
CA ILE A 371 1.05 27.50 -5.01
C ILE A 371 2.49 26.98 -5.06
N GLN A 372 3.48 27.88 -5.03
CA GLN A 372 4.88 27.49 -5.01
C GLN A 372 5.22 26.71 -3.72
N ALA A 373 4.70 27.12 -2.57
CA ALA A 373 4.89 26.39 -1.31
C ALA A 373 4.27 24.99 -1.34
N PHE A 374 3.08 24.83 -1.93
CA PHE A 374 2.49 23.51 -2.16
C PHE A 374 3.33 22.66 -3.11
N ASN A 375 3.79 23.23 -4.22
CA ASN A 375 4.63 22.52 -5.17
C ASN A 375 5.90 21.97 -4.48
N ASP A 376 6.64 22.83 -3.79
CA ASP A 376 7.92 22.46 -3.18
C ASP A 376 7.72 21.44 -2.05
N SER A 377 6.68 21.58 -1.23
CA SER A 377 6.39 20.61 -0.18
C SER A 377 5.94 19.25 -0.73
N LEU A 378 5.24 19.22 -1.86
CA LEU A 378 4.84 17.99 -2.54
C LEU A 378 6.01 17.34 -3.28
N THR A 379 6.89 18.11 -3.90
CA THR A 379 8.10 17.56 -4.52
C THR A 379 9.05 16.97 -3.48
N ASP A 380 9.21 17.59 -2.30
CA ASP A 380 9.92 16.99 -1.17
C ASP A 380 9.28 15.66 -0.71
N THR A 381 7.95 15.60 -0.74
CA THR A 381 7.22 14.35 -0.43
C THR A 381 7.50 13.29 -1.50
N PHE A 382 7.60 13.65 -2.77
CA PHE A 382 7.95 12.74 -3.86
C PHE A 382 9.40 12.23 -3.77
N VAL A 383 10.33 12.99 -3.17
CA VAL A 383 11.68 12.49 -2.85
C VAL A 383 11.61 11.28 -1.92
N VAL A 384 10.70 11.27 -0.95
CA VAL A 384 10.51 10.10 -0.07
C VAL A 384 10.10 8.87 -0.89
N PHE A 385 9.18 9.03 -1.85
CA PHE A 385 8.75 7.90 -2.70
C PHE A 385 9.86 7.42 -3.63
N ALA A 386 10.65 8.34 -4.18
CA ALA A 386 11.83 8.01 -4.99
C ALA A 386 12.87 7.22 -4.17
N ALA A 387 13.13 7.66 -2.93
CA ALA A 387 14.06 6.98 -2.02
C ALA A 387 13.57 5.57 -1.66
N LEU A 388 12.27 5.40 -1.40
CA LEU A 388 11.67 4.09 -1.13
C LEU A 388 11.74 3.15 -2.33
N ALA A 389 11.40 3.65 -3.52
CA ALA A 389 11.52 2.88 -4.75
C ALA A 389 12.97 2.47 -5.01
N ALA A 390 13.93 3.37 -4.79
CA ALA A 390 15.34 3.04 -4.87
C ALA A 390 15.78 2.02 -3.81
N ALA A 391 15.33 2.18 -2.55
CA ALA A 391 15.63 1.23 -1.47
C ALA A 391 15.06 -0.17 -1.74
N SER A 392 13.95 -0.29 -2.47
CA SER A 392 13.35 -1.58 -2.82
C SER A 392 14.31 -2.47 -3.62
N ILE A 393 15.31 -1.88 -4.33
CA ILE A 393 16.32 -2.63 -5.10
C ILE A 393 17.13 -3.59 -4.21
N ILE A 394 17.33 -3.24 -2.94
CA ILE A 394 18.04 -4.09 -1.98
C ILE A 394 17.30 -5.42 -1.81
N GLY A 395 15.98 -5.37 -1.61
CA GLY A 395 15.14 -6.56 -1.57
C GLY A 395 15.15 -7.31 -2.90
N ALA A 396 15.02 -6.58 -4.01
CA ALA A 396 14.99 -7.15 -5.37
C ALA A 396 16.22 -7.98 -5.71
N LEU A 397 17.41 -7.50 -5.36
CA LEU A 397 18.70 -8.17 -5.65
C LEU A 397 18.94 -9.40 -4.78
N VAL A 398 18.33 -9.46 -3.59
CA VAL A 398 18.50 -10.57 -2.66
C VAL A 398 17.54 -11.73 -2.93
N VAL A 399 16.41 -11.50 -3.60
CA VAL A 399 15.45 -12.54 -3.97
C VAL A 399 16.10 -13.63 -4.79
N GLU A 400 15.81 -14.91 -4.49
CA GLU A 400 16.36 -16.06 -5.20
C GLU A 400 15.85 -16.16 -6.65
N TRP A 401 16.76 -16.47 -7.58
CA TRP A 401 16.42 -16.75 -8.97
C TRP A 401 15.90 -18.18 -9.10
N LYS A 402 14.59 -18.37 -8.93
CA LYS A 402 13.94 -19.66 -9.11
C LYS A 402 12.87 -19.58 -10.19
N SER A 403 12.71 -20.68 -10.92
CA SER A 403 11.67 -20.77 -11.94
C SER A 403 10.34 -21.19 -11.31
N VAL A 404 9.24 -20.57 -11.78
CA VAL A 404 7.87 -21.01 -11.46
C VAL A 404 7.46 -22.24 -12.27
N LYS A 405 8.29 -22.66 -13.28
CA LYS A 405 8.09 -23.85 -14.07
C LYS A 405 8.75 -25.05 -13.38
N GLY A 406 8.13 -26.23 -13.43
CA GLY A 406 8.76 -27.50 -13.04
C GLY A 406 8.49 -27.96 -11.60
N LYS A 407 7.67 -27.28 -10.82
CA LYS A 407 7.08 -27.91 -9.62
C LYS A 407 5.73 -28.53 -10.02
N PRO A 408 5.61 -29.87 -10.04
CA PRO A 408 4.29 -30.51 -10.22
C PRO A 408 3.39 -30.07 -9.10
N MET A 409 2.08 -29.93 -9.39
CA MET A 409 1.06 -29.90 -8.35
C MET A 409 1.20 -31.25 -7.63
N GLU A 410 1.69 -31.26 -6.40
CA GLU A 410 1.44 -32.36 -5.50
C GLU A 410 -0.04 -32.27 -5.09
N MET A 411 -0.92 -32.62 -6.03
CA MET A 411 -2.25 -33.08 -5.66
C MET A 411 -2.02 -34.44 -5.00
N HIS A 412 -2.01 -34.48 -3.70
CA HIS A 412 -2.28 -35.72 -3.03
C HIS A 412 -3.72 -36.09 -3.37
N ALA A 413 -3.84 -36.88 -4.46
CA ALA A 413 -5.01 -37.69 -4.69
C ALA A 413 -5.04 -38.69 -3.53
N ALA A 414 -6.00 -38.51 -2.65
CA ALA A 414 -6.50 -39.55 -1.75
C ALA A 414 -8.01 -39.46 -1.76
#